data_6844baa69564a88a57602e402ee70991
#
_entry.id   6844baa69564a88a57602e402ee70991
#
_cell.length_a   1.000
_cell.length_b   1.000
_cell.length_c   1.000
_cell.angle_alpha   90.00
_cell.angle_beta   90.00
_cell.angle_gamma   90.00
#
_symmetry.space_group_name_H-M   'P 1'
#
loop_
_entity.id
_entity.type
_entity.pdbx_description
1 polymer ?
#
loop_
_entity_poly.entity_id
_entity_poly.type
_entity_poly.pdbx_seq_one_letter_code
_entity_poly.pdbx_strand_id
1 'polypeptide(L)'
;MIILDGTIVIVALPAIQRDLGFAPATLSWVMNAYLIPFGGLLLLAGRLGDLIGRKRIFLAGLALFTAASLACGLSASPVLLVGSRFVQGVGAALVSAVSLGMIATLYPEPPGRARAIAAYSFVGAAGASIGLILGGVLTQALSWHWIFFVNLPIGAAAGLPAIRLLPADRDTGLRGGTDGLGALLVTAGLMLGVYAIVETDRYGGTSLHTLGAGGAALVLLAAFVIREATAATPLLPLRIFAFRGVSGANLAQAPVIAAAFGFQVLITLYLQRVLGYGPAAAGLGLVPTAVVIGAVSLGLSARLGAWFGERRILLAGLALIVVALALLSRLPTGGGYAAHVLPALLLFGAGGGLTLPALATLGMSGSTPSDAGVVSGLFNTTQQVGAALGVAVLTTVAAARTSRLQAAGLDSAAALSGGYRLAFGIGAILGLAALVLAATVLPRRASTPDEPAGHQQEPPGARQVPEISRPPRRP
;
A
#
# COMPACT_ATOMS: atom_id res chain seq x y z
N MET A 1 -7.83 8.28 -8.81
CA MET A 1 -8.89 7.24 -8.84
C MET A 1 -8.57 6.08 -7.89
N ILE A 2 -7.55 5.23 -8.12
CA ILE A 2 -7.26 4.02 -7.34
C ILE A 2 -7.03 4.32 -5.85
N ILE A 3 -6.22 5.31 -5.51
CA ILE A 3 -5.94 5.70 -4.13
C ILE A 3 -7.16 6.36 -3.48
N LEU A 4 -7.88 7.19 -4.24
CA LEU A 4 -9.14 7.78 -3.81
C LEU A 4 -10.16 6.67 -3.45
N ASP A 5 -10.32 5.67 -4.33
CA ASP A 5 -11.25 4.55 -4.09
C ASP A 5 -10.89 3.76 -2.82
N GLY A 6 -9.61 3.54 -2.56
CA GLY A 6 -9.15 2.87 -1.34
C GLY A 6 -9.51 3.61 -0.05
N THR A 7 -9.56 4.95 -0.08
CA THR A 7 -9.85 5.78 1.11
C THR A 7 -11.31 6.18 1.25
N ILE A 8 -12.00 6.42 0.13
CA ILE A 8 -13.41 6.85 0.11
C ILE A 8 -14.33 5.83 0.77
N VAL A 9 -14.03 4.53 0.59
CA VAL A 9 -14.81 3.42 1.15
C VAL A 9 -14.75 3.39 2.68
N ILE A 10 -13.62 3.77 3.29
CA ILE A 10 -13.41 3.66 4.74
C ILE A 10 -14.49 4.40 5.53
N VAL A 11 -14.82 5.61 5.09
CA VAL A 11 -15.83 6.45 5.77
C VAL A 11 -17.25 5.92 5.55
N ALA A 12 -17.48 5.21 4.45
CA ALA A 12 -18.77 4.62 4.11
C ALA A 12 -19.04 3.26 4.77
N LEU A 13 -18.01 2.61 5.36
CA LEU A 13 -18.14 1.26 5.94
C LEU A 13 -19.36 1.07 6.88
N PRO A 14 -19.68 1.99 7.82
CA PRO A 14 -20.84 1.83 8.66
C PRO A 14 -22.18 1.92 7.92
N ALA A 15 -22.24 2.73 6.85
CA ALA A 15 -23.44 2.81 6.01
C ALA A 15 -23.62 1.52 5.19
N ILE A 16 -22.55 1.02 4.57
CA ILE A 16 -22.51 -0.26 3.85
C ILE A 16 -22.92 -1.41 4.78
N GLN A 17 -22.41 -1.41 6.02
CA GLN A 17 -22.74 -2.46 6.99
C GLN A 17 -24.22 -2.50 7.31
N ARG A 18 -24.84 -1.34 7.57
CA ARG A 18 -26.25 -1.26 7.94
C ARG A 18 -27.15 -1.65 6.76
N ASP A 19 -26.82 -1.20 5.57
CA ASP A 19 -27.64 -1.40 4.37
C ASP A 19 -27.57 -2.83 3.85
N LEU A 20 -26.39 -3.42 3.76
CA LEU A 20 -26.17 -4.77 3.26
C LEU A 20 -26.15 -5.87 4.34
N GLY A 21 -26.25 -5.51 5.63
CA GLY A 21 -26.30 -6.48 6.73
C GLY A 21 -24.98 -7.22 7.01
N PHE A 22 -23.82 -6.60 6.77
CA PHE A 22 -22.55 -7.21 7.13
C PHE A 22 -22.41 -7.41 8.64
N ALA A 23 -21.95 -8.60 9.05
CA ALA A 23 -21.49 -8.81 10.41
C ALA A 23 -20.22 -7.93 10.69
N PRO A 24 -20.00 -7.47 11.95
CA PRO A 24 -18.85 -6.62 12.28
C PRO A 24 -17.50 -7.19 11.83
N ALA A 25 -17.27 -8.49 11.99
CA ALA A 25 -16.05 -9.17 11.59
C ALA A 25 -15.89 -9.24 10.06
N THR A 26 -16.98 -9.51 9.33
CA THR A 26 -16.93 -9.67 7.86
C THR A 26 -16.92 -8.36 7.10
N LEU A 27 -17.17 -7.23 7.76
CA LEU A 27 -17.11 -5.90 7.15
C LEU A 27 -15.72 -5.58 6.54
N SER A 28 -14.66 -6.14 7.12
CA SER A 28 -13.30 -6.01 6.61
C SER A 28 -13.13 -6.53 5.18
N TRP A 29 -14.01 -7.45 4.72
CA TRP A 29 -13.97 -7.96 3.35
C TRP A 29 -14.21 -6.88 2.29
N VAL A 30 -14.95 -5.81 2.61
CA VAL A 30 -15.14 -4.67 1.70
C VAL A 30 -13.80 -4.05 1.32
N MET A 31 -12.83 -4.05 2.24
CA MET A 31 -11.46 -3.56 1.99
C MET A 31 -10.55 -4.67 1.46
N ASN A 32 -10.56 -5.83 2.11
CA ASN A 32 -9.62 -6.91 1.83
C ASN A 32 -9.81 -7.54 0.45
N ALA A 33 -11.07 -7.67 0.00
CA ALA A 33 -11.37 -8.16 -1.34
C ALA A 33 -10.77 -7.28 -2.46
N TYR A 34 -10.51 -6.01 -2.18
CA TYR A 34 -9.81 -5.11 -3.10
C TYR A 34 -8.28 -5.15 -2.91
N LEU A 35 -7.80 -5.05 -1.67
CA LEU A 35 -6.38 -4.92 -1.37
C LEU A 35 -5.56 -6.16 -1.75
N ILE A 36 -6.13 -7.37 -1.56
CA ILE A 36 -5.42 -8.62 -1.80
C ILE A 36 -5.16 -8.87 -3.29
N PRO A 37 -6.17 -8.86 -4.21
CA PRO A 37 -5.89 -8.99 -5.63
C PRO A 37 -5.07 -7.83 -6.18
N PHE A 38 -5.25 -6.61 -5.63
CA PHE A 38 -4.41 -5.48 -5.98
C PHE A 38 -2.93 -5.79 -5.68
N GLY A 39 -2.60 -6.20 -4.46
CA GLY A 39 -1.22 -6.52 -4.07
C GLY A 39 -0.68 -7.79 -4.73
N GLY A 40 -1.47 -8.87 -4.74
CA GLY A 40 -1.06 -10.18 -5.23
C GLY A 40 -0.80 -10.23 -6.75
N LEU A 41 -1.55 -9.42 -7.53
CA LEU A 41 -1.42 -9.38 -8.98
C LEU A 41 -0.53 -8.25 -9.51
N LEU A 42 -0.01 -7.37 -8.65
CA LEU A 42 0.73 -6.19 -9.08
C LEU A 42 1.98 -6.55 -9.89
N LEU A 43 2.74 -7.55 -9.45
CA LEU A 43 3.94 -8.03 -10.14
C LEU A 43 3.60 -8.68 -11.48
N LEU A 44 2.56 -9.52 -11.50
CA LEU A 44 2.07 -10.13 -12.74
C LEU A 44 1.59 -9.06 -13.73
N ALA A 45 0.84 -8.07 -13.26
CA ALA A 45 0.33 -6.97 -14.08
C ALA A 45 1.47 -6.15 -14.70
N GLY A 46 2.56 -5.89 -13.95
CA GLY A 46 3.76 -5.26 -14.47
C GLY A 46 4.40 -6.08 -15.61
N ARG A 47 4.54 -7.37 -15.40
CA ARG A 47 5.09 -8.28 -16.41
C ARG A 47 4.20 -8.38 -17.66
N LEU A 48 2.88 -8.44 -17.48
CA LEU A 48 1.93 -8.39 -18.59
C LEU A 48 2.05 -7.09 -19.39
N GLY A 49 2.28 -5.96 -18.72
CA GLY A 49 2.52 -4.65 -19.36
C GLY A 49 3.75 -4.68 -20.28
N ASP A 50 4.82 -5.36 -19.86
CA ASP A 50 6.04 -5.48 -20.67
C ASP A 50 5.88 -6.45 -21.86
N LEU A 51 5.01 -7.46 -21.77
CA LEU A 51 4.79 -8.48 -22.79
C LEU A 51 3.71 -8.12 -23.81
N ILE A 52 2.56 -7.64 -23.33
CA ILE A 52 1.37 -7.38 -24.15
C ILE A 52 1.32 -5.91 -24.61
N GLY A 53 2.00 -5.03 -23.84
CA GLY A 53 2.02 -3.60 -24.06
C GLY A 53 1.39 -2.84 -22.91
N ARG A 54 2.06 -1.78 -22.49
CA ARG A 54 1.67 -0.97 -21.30
C ARG A 54 0.37 -0.22 -21.51
N LYS A 55 0.14 0.32 -22.72
CA LYS A 55 -1.10 1.02 -23.06
C LYS A 55 -2.30 0.07 -23.02
N ARG A 56 -2.16 -1.13 -23.62
CA ARG A 56 -3.23 -2.14 -23.65
C ARG A 56 -3.61 -2.57 -22.24
N ILE A 57 -2.61 -2.88 -21.40
CA ILE A 57 -2.85 -3.27 -19.99
C ILE A 57 -3.44 -2.12 -19.18
N PHE A 58 -2.98 -0.87 -19.37
CA PHE A 58 -3.55 0.30 -18.72
C PHE A 58 -5.03 0.47 -19.05
N LEU A 59 -5.40 0.45 -20.33
CA LEU A 59 -6.77 0.63 -20.78
C LEU A 59 -7.69 -0.52 -20.35
N ALA A 60 -7.21 -1.77 -20.45
CA ALA A 60 -7.95 -2.94 -19.97
C ALA A 60 -8.18 -2.86 -18.44
N GLY A 61 -7.15 -2.52 -17.68
CA GLY A 61 -7.27 -2.33 -16.23
C GLY A 61 -8.20 -1.19 -15.85
N LEU A 62 -8.15 -0.08 -16.56
CA LEU A 62 -9.02 1.08 -16.33
C LEU A 62 -10.48 0.75 -16.65
N ALA A 63 -10.73 0.05 -17.76
CA ALA A 63 -12.07 -0.40 -18.14
C ALA A 63 -12.63 -1.40 -17.10
N LEU A 64 -11.80 -2.38 -16.69
CA LEU A 64 -12.18 -3.36 -15.68
C LEU A 64 -12.47 -2.71 -14.34
N PHE A 65 -11.62 -1.78 -13.89
CA PHE A 65 -11.81 -1.04 -12.65
C PHE A 65 -13.11 -0.23 -12.68
N THR A 66 -13.37 0.48 -13.78
CA THR A 66 -14.57 1.32 -13.93
C THR A 66 -15.84 0.49 -14.00
N ALA A 67 -15.84 -0.64 -14.74
CA ALA A 67 -16.96 -1.56 -14.79
C ALA A 67 -17.22 -2.21 -13.43
N ALA A 68 -16.17 -2.62 -12.72
CA ALA A 68 -16.29 -3.16 -11.36
C ALA A 68 -16.78 -2.10 -10.35
N SER A 69 -16.38 -0.83 -10.51
CA SER A 69 -16.94 0.28 -9.72
C SER A 69 -18.46 0.43 -9.95
N LEU A 70 -18.91 0.34 -11.19
CA LEU A 70 -20.34 0.34 -11.49
C LEU A 70 -21.05 -0.83 -10.77
N ALA A 71 -20.49 -2.03 -10.86
CA ALA A 71 -21.04 -3.20 -10.17
C ALA A 71 -21.05 -3.04 -8.64
N CYS A 72 -20.00 -2.45 -8.04
CA CYS A 72 -19.98 -2.09 -6.61
C CYS A 72 -21.12 -1.13 -6.27
N GLY A 73 -21.30 -0.08 -7.08
CA GLY A 73 -22.36 0.92 -6.86
C GLY A 73 -23.79 0.35 -7.07
N LEU A 74 -23.96 -0.74 -7.79
CA LEU A 74 -25.23 -1.43 -7.98
C LEU A 74 -25.42 -2.63 -7.04
N SER A 75 -24.52 -2.85 -6.09
CA SER A 75 -24.54 -4.03 -5.23
C SER A 75 -25.69 -3.98 -4.23
N ALA A 76 -26.53 -5.02 -4.27
CA ALA A 76 -27.66 -5.23 -3.36
C ALA A 76 -27.39 -6.35 -2.32
N SER A 77 -26.17 -6.90 -2.27
CA SER A 77 -25.81 -7.97 -1.33
C SER A 77 -24.32 -7.93 -0.97
N PRO A 78 -23.93 -8.44 0.22
CA PRO A 78 -22.53 -8.54 0.61
C PRO A 78 -21.66 -9.29 -0.40
N VAL A 79 -22.17 -10.41 -0.92
CA VAL A 79 -21.44 -11.27 -1.86
C VAL A 79 -21.14 -10.53 -3.18
N LEU A 80 -22.16 -9.80 -3.71
CA LEU A 80 -21.98 -9.04 -4.95
C LEU A 80 -20.96 -7.90 -4.74
N LEU A 81 -21.05 -7.19 -3.62
CA LEU A 81 -20.09 -6.12 -3.32
C LEU A 81 -18.66 -6.66 -3.17
N VAL A 82 -18.47 -7.74 -2.40
CA VAL A 82 -17.15 -8.36 -2.19
C VAL A 82 -16.56 -8.88 -3.50
N GLY A 83 -17.40 -9.58 -4.33
CA GLY A 83 -16.97 -10.05 -5.66
C GLY A 83 -16.58 -8.92 -6.60
N SER A 84 -17.38 -7.85 -6.63
CA SER A 84 -17.09 -6.65 -7.44
C SER A 84 -15.82 -5.94 -6.97
N ARG A 85 -15.60 -5.85 -5.67
CA ARG A 85 -14.36 -5.32 -5.06
C ARG A 85 -13.13 -6.13 -5.46
N PHE A 86 -13.25 -7.46 -5.52
CA PHE A 86 -12.16 -8.33 -6.00
C PHE A 86 -11.79 -7.99 -7.45
N VAL A 87 -12.77 -7.91 -8.34
CA VAL A 87 -12.55 -7.55 -9.76
C VAL A 87 -11.98 -6.13 -9.88
N GLN A 88 -12.45 -5.20 -9.06
CA GLN A 88 -11.93 -3.83 -9.00
C GLN A 88 -10.46 -3.79 -8.57
N GLY A 89 -10.06 -4.63 -7.60
CA GLY A 89 -8.67 -4.80 -7.17
C GLY A 89 -7.76 -5.34 -8.29
N VAL A 90 -8.26 -6.28 -9.10
CA VAL A 90 -7.55 -6.73 -10.33
C VAL A 90 -7.33 -5.56 -11.28
N GLY A 91 -8.37 -4.77 -11.57
CA GLY A 91 -8.27 -3.57 -12.41
C GLY A 91 -7.25 -2.56 -11.86
N ALA A 92 -7.24 -2.34 -10.55
CA ALA A 92 -6.29 -1.47 -9.88
C ALA A 92 -4.84 -1.95 -10.04
N ALA A 93 -4.59 -3.26 -9.94
CA ALA A 93 -3.26 -3.84 -10.15
C ALA A 93 -2.76 -3.58 -11.57
N LEU A 94 -3.60 -3.83 -12.58
CA LEU A 94 -3.25 -3.62 -13.99
C LEU A 94 -2.87 -2.15 -14.26
N VAL A 95 -3.67 -1.19 -13.79
CA VAL A 95 -3.40 0.24 -13.98
C VAL A 95 -2.14 0.68 -13.24
N SER A 96 -2.02 0.32 -11.95
CA SER A 96 -0.93 0.82 -11.09
C SER A 96 0.42 0.29 -11.52
N ALA A 97 0.51 -0.99 -11.88
CA ALA A 97 1.75 -1.65 -12.25
C ALA A 97 2.43 -1.00 -13.47
N VAL A 98 1.63 -0.60 -14.46
CA VAL A 98 2.18 -0.03 -15.71
C VAL A 98 2.36 1.49 -15.67
N SER A 99 1.68 2.19 -14.74
CA SER A 99 1.65 3.66 -14.69
C SER A 99 3.04 4.29 -14.54
N LEU A 100 3.85 3.82 -13.59
CA LEU A 100 5.22 4.32 -13.38
C LEU A 100 6.15 3.98 -14.55
N GLY A 101 6.00 2.78 -15.13
CA GLY A 101 6.74 2.38 -16.32
C GLY A 101 6.41 3.24 -17.55
N MET A 102 5.14 3.64 -17.69
CA MET A 102 4.72 4.57 -18.74
C MET A 102 5.31 5.97 -18.54
N ILE A 103 5.33 6.49 -17.30
CA ILE A 103 5.98 7.78 -16.99
C ILE A 103 7.46 7.74 -17.37
N ALA A 104 8.17 6.67 -17.03
CA ALA A 104 9.59 6.52 -17.36
C ALA A 104 9.84 6.48 -18.89
N THR A 105 8.91 5.92 -19.64
CA THR A 105 9.00 5.83 -21.13
C THR A 105 8.63 7.14 -21.80
N LEU A 106 7.60 7.84 -21.30
CA LEU A 106 7.14 9.11 -21.88
C LEU A 106 8.08 10.28 -21.56
N TYR A 107 8.79 10.20 -20.44
CA TYR A 107 9.73 11.24 -19.99
C TYR A 107 11.14 10.63 -19.82
N PRO A 108 11.89 10.40 -20.92
CA PRO A 108 13.22 9.80 -20.85
C PRO A 108 14.25 10.72 -20.17
N GLU A 109 14.07 12.04 -20.27
CA GLU A 109 14.96 13.03 -19.68
C GLU A 109 14.78 13.13 -18.14
N PRO A 110 15.89 13.11 -17.35
CA PRO A 110 15.82 13.11 -15.88
C PRO A 110 14.98 14.24 -15.28
N PRO A 111 15.07 15.52 -15.70
CA PRO A 111 14.27 16.60 -15.12
C PRO A 111 12.77 16.46 -15.40
N GLY A 112 12.41 16.04 -16.61
CA GLY A 112 11.00 15.80 -17.01
C GLY A 112 10.40 14.64 -16.25
N ARG A 113 11.15 13.54 -16.14
CA ARG A 113 10.74 12.33 -15.38
C ARG A 113 10.53 12.63 -13.90
N ALA A 114 11.45 13.37 -13.28
CA ALA A 114 11.32 13.74 -11.86
C ALA A 114 10.05 14.56 -11.61
N ARG A 115 9.72 15.53 -12.49
CA ARG A 115 8.47 16.30 -12.39
C ARG A 115 7.23 15.43 -12.55
N ALA A 116 7.23 14.50 -13.51
CA ALA A 116 6.10 13.59 -13.74
C ALA A 116 5.88 12.64 -12.56
N ILE A 117 6.94 12.10 -11.97
CA ILE A 117 6.86 11.26 -10.76
C ILE A 117 6.37 12.09 -9.56
N ALA A 118 6.85 13.33 -9.40
CA ALA A 118 6.37 14.22 -8.35
C ALA A 118 4.87 14.53 -8.49
N ALA A 119 4.39 14.81 -9.72
CA ALA A 119 2.97 15.00 -10.00
C ALA A 119 2.15 13.74 -9.71
N TYR A 120 2.63 12.55 -10.09
CA TYR A 120 2.00 11.26 -9.77
C TYR A 120 1.87 11.07 -8.25
N SER A 121 2.93 11.33 -7.50
CA SER A 121 2.92 11.21 -6.03
C SER A 121 1.99 12.23 -5.37
N PHE A 122 1.99 13.48 -5.86
CA PHE A 122 1.07 14.52 -5.39
C PHE A 122 -0.40 14.15 -5.62
N VAL A 123 -0.75 13.68 -6.82
CA VAL A 123 -2.11 13.22 -7.14
C VAL A 123 -2.52 12.03 -6.27
N GLY A 124 -1.56 11.15 -5.94
CA GLY A 124 -1.78 10.05 -5.00
C GLY A 124 -2.13 10.55 -3.60
N ALA A 125 -1.34 11.44 -3.04
CA ALA A 125 -1.58 12.02 -1.71
C ALA A 125 -2.87 12.86 -1.66
N ALA A 126 -3.10 13.69 -2.68
CA ALA A 126 -4.34 14.46 -2.81
C ALA A 126 -5.57 13.54 -2.93
N GLY A 127 -5.47 12.47 -3.72
CA GLY A 127 -6.52 11.48 -3.87
C GLY A 127 -6.91 10.80 -2.56
N ALA A 128 -5.95 10.48 -1.70
CA ALA A 128 -6.21 9.92 -0.38
C ALA A 128 -6.99 10.89 0.52
N SER A 129 -6.58 12.17 0.55
CA SER A 129 -7.26 13.20 1.36
C SER A 129 -8.64 13.53 0.83
N ILE A 130 -8.76 13.72 -0.48
CA ILE A 130 -10.04 13.99 -1.15
C ILE A 130 -11.00 12.81 -0.96
N GLY A 131 -10.50 11.57 -1.01
CA GLY A 131 -11.31 10.37 -0.81
C GLY A 131 -12.02 10.34 0.53
N LEU A 132 -11.36 10.70 1.62
CA LEU A 132 -11.96 10.77 2.95
C LEU A 132 -13.10 11.80 3.02
N ILE A 133 -12.88 12.99 2.46
CA ILE A 133 -13.89 14.07 2.44
C ILE A 133 -15.06 13.68 1.55
N LEU A 134 -14.79 13.29 0.29
CA LEU A 134 -15.83 12.89 -0.65
C LEU A 134 -16.62 11.69 -0.16
N GLY A 135 -15.95 10.69 0.44
CA GLY A 135 -16.61 9.53 1.01
C GLY A 135 -17.63 9.91 2.06
N GLY A 136 -17.27 10.84 2.95
CA GLY A 136 -18.17 11.37 3.96
C GLY A 136 -19.34 12.16 3.36
N VAL A 137 -19.05 13.10 2.47
CA VAL A 137 -20.06 13.97 1.84
C VAL A 137 -21.03 13.15 0.98
N LEU A 138 -20.52 12.30 0.07
CA LEU A 138 -21.37 11.50 -0.82
C LEU A 138 -22.23 10.51 -0.03
N THR A 139 -21.67 9.87 1.00
CA THR A 139 -22.41 8.92 1.84
C THR A 139 -23.52 9.61 2.62
N GLN A 140 -23.28 10.84 3.10
CA GLN A 140 -24.26 11.58 3.90
C GLN A 140 -25.31 12.28 3.05
N ALA A 141 -24.91 12.90 1.92
CA ALA A 141 -25.80 13.71 1.08
C ALA A 141 -26.63 12.87 0.12
N LEU A 142 -26.12 11.75 -0.34
CA LEU A 142 -26.77 10.88 -1.32
C LEU A 142 -26.94 9.45 -0.78
N SER A 143 -25.92 8.60 -0.97
CA SER A 143 -25.82 7.26 -0.41
C SER A 143 -24.41 6.73 -0.58
N TRP A 144 -24.07 5.64 0.11
CA TRP A 144 -22.76 5.00 -0.03
C TRP A 144 -22.48 4.47 -1.45
N HIS A 145 -23.47 4.19 -2.27
CA HIS A 145 -23.34 3.74 -3.67
C HIS A 145 -22.56 4.76 -4.52
N TRP A 146 -22.73 6.06 -4.22
CA TRP A 146 -22.11 7.14 -4.98
C TRP A 146 -20.59 7.21 -4.82
N ILE A 147 -20.03 6.61 -3.75
CA ILE A 147 -18.57 6.51 -3.60
C ILE A 147 -17.93 5.67 -4.71
N PHE A 148 -18.70 4.74 -5.27
CA PHE A 148 -18.27 3.92 -6.41
C PHE A 148 -18.61 4.58 -7.75
N PHE A 149 -19.79 5.19 -7.86
CA PHE A 149 -20.20 5.86 -9.10
C PHE A 149 -19.29 7.02 -9.47
N VAL A 150 -18.66 7.71 -8.51
CA VAL A 150 -17.69 8.78 -8.77
C VAL A 150 -16.50 8.32 -9.61
N ASN A 151 -16.17 7.03 -9.60
CA ASN A 151 -15.09 6.48 -10.41
C ASN A 151 -15.44 6.40 -11.91
N LEU A 152 -16.73 6.40 -12.29
CA LEU A 152 -17.15 6.32 -13.69
C LEU A 152 -16.72 7.54 -14.49
N PRO A 153 -17.10 8.79 -14.09
CA PRO A 153 -16.64 9.98 -14.80
C PRO A 153 -15.12 10.14 -14.76
N ILE A 154 -14.45 9.77 -13.64
CA ILE A 154 -12.99 9.83 -13.54
C ILE A 154 -12.35 8.82 -14.50
N GLY A 155 -12.88 7.60 -14.57
CA GLY A 155 -12.41 6.56 -15.49
C GLY A 155 -12.59 6.96 -16.96
N ALA A 156 -13.74 7.55 -17.30
CA ALA A 156 -13.98 8.08 -18.64
C ALA A 156 -13.03 9.24 -18.98
N ALA A 157 -12.86 10.20 -18.05
CA ALA A 157 -11.95 11.34 -18.20
C ALA A 157 -10.48 10.94 -18.33
N ALA A 158 -10.08 9.83 -17.73
CA ALA A 158 -8.73 9.27 -17.86
C ALA A 158 -8.59 8.41 -19.13
N GLY A 159 -9.60 7.59 -19.44
CA GLY A 159 -9.55 6.60 -20.53
C GLY A 159 -9.63 7.23 -21.90
N LEU A 160 -10.55 8.19 -22.11
CA LEU A 160 -10.73 8.83 -23.41
C LEU A 160 -9.46 9.54 -23.92
N PRO A 161 -8.77 10.37 -23.12
CA PRO A 161 -7.48 10.91 -23.53
C PRO A 161 -6.40 9.84 -23.67
N ALA A 162 -6.36 8.83 -22.79
CA ALA A 162 -5.36 7.78 -22.84
C ALA A 162 -5.40 6.98 -24.16
N ILE A 163 -6.59 6.73 -24.72
CA ILE A 163 -6.74 6.06 -26.01
C ILE A 163 -6.03 6.85 -27.12
N ARG A 164 -6.12 8.19 -27.11
CA ARG A 164 -5.61 9.08 -28.16
C ARG A 164 -4.16 9.51 -27.91
N LEU A 165 -3.82 9.85 -26.67
CA LEU A 165 -2.55 10.50 -26.33
C LEU A 165 -1.41 9.50 -26.05
N LEU A 166 -1.73 8.29 -25.56
CA LEU A 166 -0.69 7.32 -25.29
C LEU A 166 -0.16 6.71 -26.60
N PRO A 167 1.17 6.59 -26.76
CA PRO A 167 1.77 5.94 -27.93
C PRO A 167 1.26 4.51 -28.08
N ALA A 168 1.19 4.03 -29.32
CA ALA A 168 0.89 2.63 -29.58
C ALA A 168 2.00 1.74 -28.98
N ASP A 169 1.59 0.60 -28.43
CA ASP A 169 2.53 -0.38 -27.92
C ASP A 169 3.38 -0.92 -29.08
N ARG A 170 4.70 -1.03 -28.89
CA ARG A 170 5.55 -1.81 -29.77
C ARG A 170 5.31 -3.27 -29.45
N ASP A 171 4.96 -4.07 -30.46
CA ASP A 171 4.76 -5.50 -30.28
C ASP A 171 6.13 -6.16 -29.93
N THR A 172 6.35 -6.36 -28.64
CA THR A 172 7.56 -7.05 -28.14
C THR A 172 7.41 -8.57 -28.19
N GLY A 173 6.20 -9.08 -28.46
CA GLY A 173 5.87 -10.50 -28.57
C GLY A 173 5.89 -11.23 -27.21
N LEU A 174 5.07 -12.26 -27.07
CA LEU A 174 4.96 -13.11 -25.85
C LEU A 174 6.18 -14.03 -25.62
N ARG A 175 7.38 -13.68 -26.08
CA ARG A 175 8.57 -14.54 -26.02
C ARG A 175 9.19 -14.71 -24.63
N GLY A 176 8.73 -13.96 -23.62
CA GLY A 176 9.14 -14.15 -22.22
C GLY A 176 7.95 -14.58 -21.39
N GLY A 177 7.89 -15.82 -20.95
CA GLY A 177 6.79 -16.37 -20.17
C GLY A 177 6.41 -15.52 -18.94
N THR A 178 5.15 -15.65 -18.48
CA THR A 178 4.66 -15.09 -17.21
C THR A 178 4.43 -16.22 -16.23
N ASP A 179 4.77 -16.04 -14.96
CA ASP A 179 4.41 -17.00 -13.93
C ASP A 179 2.98 -16.75 -13.39
N GLY A 180 1.99 -17.11 -14.22
CA GLY A 180 0.58 -17.03 -13.79
C GLY A 180 0.25 -17.95 -12.62
N LEU A 181 0.95 -19.09 -12.49
CA LEU A 181 0.78 -20.00 -11.36
C LEU A 181 1.30 -19.36 -10.06
N GLY A 182 2.47 -18.70 -10.08
CA GLY A 182 2.98 -17.97 -8.92
C GLY A 182 2.01 -16.87 -8.46
N ALA A 183 1.45 -16.10 -9.41
CA ALA A 183 0.44 -15.09 -9.09
C ALA A 183 -0.84 -15.69 -8.48
N LEU A 184 -1.32 -16.83 -9.00
CA LEU A 184 -2.47 -17.54 -8.46
C LEU A 184 -2.20 -18.04 -7.04
N LEU A 185 -1.03 -18.65 -6.81
CA LEU A 185 -0.65 -19.19 -5.50
C LEU A 185 -0.56 -18.11 -4.43
N VAL A 186 0.09 -16.98 -4.71
CA VAL A 186 0.19 -15.89 -3.72
C VAL A 186 -1.15 -15.24 -3.47
N THR A 187 -1.96 -14.98 -4.50
CA THR A 187 -3.28 -14.36 -4.35
C THR A 187 -4.24 -15.29 -3.59
N ALA A 188 -4.31 -16.56 -3.97
CA ALA A 188 -5.17 -17.55 -3.29
C ALA A 188 -4.71 -17.79 -1.84
N GLY A 189 -3.40 -17.88 -1.60
CA GLY A 189 -2.84 -18.05 -0.25
C GLY A 189 -3.18 -16.86 0.65
N LEU A 190 -3.05 -15.63 0.16
CA LEU A 190 -3.40 -14.42 0.92
C LEU A 190 -4.93 -14.32 1.16
N MET A 191 -5.76 -14.64 0.16
CA MET A 191 -7.22 -14.66 0.32
C MET A 191 -7.65 -15.66 1.39
N LEU A 192 -7.10 -16.87 1.34
CA LEU A 192 -7.43 -17.92 2.31
C LEU A 192 -6.89 -17.60 3.71
N GLY A 193 -5.72 -16.98 3.80
CA GLY A 193 -5.15 -16.51 5.07
C GLY A 193 -6.02 -15.44 5.73
N VAL A 194 -6.45 -14.43 4.97
CA VAL A 194 -7.38 -13.41 5.47
C VAL A 194 -8.74 -14.02 5.82
N TYR A 195 -9.25 -14.94 5.02
CA TYR A 195 -10.47 -15.68 5.32
C TYR A 195 -10.36 -16.40 6.67
N ALA A 196 -9.29 -17.14 6.90
CA ALA A 196 -9.05 -17.84 8.18
C ALA A 196 -9.05 -16.87 9.38
N ILE A 197 -8.44 -15.66 9.21
CA ILE A 197 -8.42 -14.64 10.26
C ILE A 197 -9.82 -14.08 10.53
N VAL A 198 -10.56 -13.71 9.50
CA VAL A 198 -11.89 -13.09 9.65
C VAL A 198 -12.90 -14.08 10.23
N GLU A 199 -12.87 -15.34 9.80
CA GLU A 199 -13.82 -16.37 10.26
C GLU A 199 -13.49 -16.91 11.67
N THR A 200 -12.37 -16.51 12.26
CA THR A 200 -12.00 -16.85 13.65
C THR A 200 -13.07 -16.39 14.65
N ASP A 201 -13.75 -15.28 14.39
CA ASP A 201 -14.84 -14.77 15.23
C ASP A 201 -16.07 -15.71 15.22
N ARG A 202 -16.32 -16.35 14.08
CA ARG A 202 -17.47 -17.25 13.89
C ARG A 202 -17.24 -18.68 14.35
N TYR A 203 -16.09 -19.25 13.97
CA TYR A 203 -15.79 -20.68 14.19
C TYR A 203 -14.86 -20.92 15.38
N GLY A 204 -14.24 -19.89 15.94
CA GLY A 204 -13.21 -19.99 16.95
C GLY A 204 -11.79 -20.23 16.38
N GLY A 205 -10.77 -19.69 17.05
CA GLY A 205 -9.39 -19.75 16.57
C GLY A 205 -8.77 -21.14 16.52
N THR A 206 -9.30 -22.07 17.32
CA THR A 206 -8.81 -23.47 17.40
C THR A 206 -9.67 -24.47 16.63
N SER A 207 -10.70 -24.00 15.90
CA SER A 207 -11.56 -24.88 15.14
C SER A 207 -10.82 -25.52 13.96
N LEU A 208 -11.22 -26.74 13.58
CA LEU A 208 -10.65 -27.43 12.42
C LEU A 208 -10.83 -26.61 11.13
N HIS A 209 -11.92 -25.85 11.04
CA HIS A 209 -12.19 -24.94 9.92
C HIS A 209 -11.14 -23.84 9.80
N THR A 210 -10.88 -23.10 10.91
CA THR A 210 -9.91 -21.99 10.94
C THR A 210 -8.48 -22.50 10.77
N LEU A 211 -8.12 -23.57 11.48
CA LEU A 211 -6.78 -24.19 11.39
C LEU A 211 -6.55 -24.82 10.00
N GLY A 212 -7.58 -25.45 9.41
CA GLY A 212 -7.51 -26.01 8.07
C GLY A 212 -7.35 -24.94 6.99
N ALA A 213 -8.12 -23.87 7.05
CA ALA A 213 -7.99 -22.73 6.13
C ALA A 213 -6.63 -22.03 6.29
N GLY A 214 -6.18 -21.78 7.52
CA GLY A 214 -4.86 -21.20 7.81
C GLY A 214 -3.71 -22.10 7.35
N GLY A 215 -3.81 -23.40 7.59
CA GLY A 215 -2.83 -24.40 7.12
C GLY A 215 -2.77 -24.45 5.58
N ALA A 216 -3.91 -24.47 4.91
CA ALA A 216 -3.98 -24.43 3.45
C ALA A 216 -3.40 -23.12 2.89
N ALA A 217 -3.65 -21.97 3.54
CA ALA A 217 -3.04 -20.69 3.17
C ALA A 217 -1.50 -20.76 3.26
N LEU A 218 -0.96 -21.31 4.35
CA LEU A 218 0.48 -21.49 4.52
C LEU A 218 1.08 -22.41 3.46
N VAL A 219 0.39 -23.51 3.11
CA VAL A 219 0.81 -24.43 2.04
C VAL A 219 0.86 -23.70 0.70
N LEU A 220 -0.15 -22.91 0.35
CA LEU A 220 -0.19 -22.13 -0.89
C LEU A 220 0.94 -21.08 -0.95
N LEU A 221 1.20 -20.38 0.16
CA LEU A 221 2.29 -19.40 0.25
C LEU A 221 3.66 -20.08 0.20
N ALA A 222 3.83 -21.23 0.84
CA ALA A 222 5.06 -22.04 0.73
C ALA A 222 5.26 -22.54 -0.72
N ALA A 223 4.20 -23.03 -1.37
CA ALA A 223 4.23 -23.43 -2.77
C ALA A 223 4.59 -22.25 -3.69
N PHE A 224 4.11 -21.04 -3.39
CA PHE A 224 4.51 -19.80 -4.08
C PHE A 224 6.03 -19.58 -3.94
N VAL A 225 6.58 -19.61 -2.73
CA VAL A 225 8.02 -19.41 -2.49
C VAL A 225 8.87 -20.47 -3.22
N ILE A 226 8.46 -21.74 -3.16
CA ILE A 226 9.13 -22.83 -3.90
C ILE A 226 9.06 -22.56 -5.40
N ARG A 227 7.89 -22.12 -5.90
CA ARG A 227 7.72 -21.78 -7.32
C ARG A 227 8.64 -20.64 -7.73
N GLU A 228 8.75 -19.56 -6.96
CA GLU A 228 9.64 -18.44 -7.22
C GLU A 228 11.12 -18.84 -7.21
N ALA A 229 11.49 -19.85 -6.41
CA ALA A 229 12.85 -20.40 -6.37
C ALA A 229 13.18 -21.28 -7.59
N THR A 230 12.17 -21.91 -8.24
CA THR A 230 12.37 -22.91 -9.29
C THR A 230 11.91 -22.47 -10.68
N ALA A 231 11.11 -21.40 -10.78
CA ALA A 231 10.57 -20.92 -12.05
C ALA A 231 11.65 -20.35 -12.95
N ALA A 232 11.55 -20.63 -14.25
CA ALA A 232 12.45 -20.06 -15.25
C ALA A 232 12.29 -18.53 -15.39
N THR A 233 11.07 -18.03 -15.15
CA THR A 233 10.73 -16.60 -15.21
C THR A 233 9.95 -16.22 -13.95
N PRO A 234 10.61 -16.11 -12.76
CA PRO A 234 9.94 -15.80 -11.52
C PRO A 234 9.36 -14.40 -11.56
N LEU A 235 8.20 -14.18 -10.86
CA LEU A 235 7.63 -12.86 -10.66
C LEU A 235 8.51 -12.03 -9.71
N LEU A 236 9.09 -12.70 -8.71
CA LEU A 236 9.88 -12.12 -7.65
C LEU A 236 11.21 -12.88 -7.50
N PRO A 237 12.26 -12.51 -8.24
CA PRO A 237 13.56 -13.16 -8.11
C PRO A 237 14.08 -13.07 -6.66
N LEU A 238 14.24 -14.21 -5.99
CA LEU A 238 14.62 -14.24 -4.56
C LEU A 238 15.97 -13.59 -4.27
N ARG A 239 16.83 -13.42 -5.29
CA ARG A 239 18.12 -12.71 -5.18
C ARG A 239 17.98 -11.27 -4.68
N ILE A 240 16.82 -10.60 -4.89
CA ILE A 240 16.62 -9.22 -4.44
C ILE A 240 16.58 -9.11 -2.91
N PHE A 241 16.23 -10.20 -2.21
CA PHE A 241 16.27 -10.24 -0.75
C PHE A 241 17.70 -10.29 -0.17
N ALA A 242 18.72 -10.50 -1.01
CA ALA A 242 20.12 -10.36 -0.60
C ALA A 242 20.49 -8.90 -0.30
N PHE A 243 19.78 -7.94 -0.88
CA PHE A 243 19.98 -6.52 -0.56
C PHE A 243 19.35 -6.17 0.79
N ARG A 244 20.21 -5.88 1.79
CA ARG A 244 19.76 -5.56 3.17
C ARG A 244 18.79 -4.38 3.24
N GLY A 245 18.94 -3.38 2.36
CA GLY A 245 18.01 -2.26 2.26
C GLY A 245 16.61 -2.72 1.85
N VAL A 246 16.50 -3.51 0.78
CA VAL A 246 15.23 -4.06 0.27
C VAL A 246 14.55 -4.93 1.32
N SER A 247 15.25 -5.92 1.86
CA SER A 247 14.69 -6.83 2.85
C SER A 247 14.31 -6.13 4.14
N GLY A 248 15.18 -5.25 4.66
CA GLY A 248 14.93 -4.52 5.89
C GLY A 248 13.76 -3.55 5.79
N ALA A 249 13.66 -2.83 4.66
CA ALA A 249 12.56 -1.89 4.44
C ALA A 249 11.21 -2.64 4.30
N ASN A 250 11.16 -3.74 3.54
CA ASN A 250 9.93 -4.53 3.39
C ASN A 250 9.51 -5.19 4.72
N LEU A 251 10.47 -5.72 5.51
CA LEU A 251 10.19 -6.29 6.84
C LEU A 251 9.65 -5.23 7.82
N ALA A 252 10.17 -4.00 7.79
CA ALA A 252 9.66 -2.93 8.63
C ALA A 252 8.33 -2.36 8.09
N GLN A 253 8.15 -2.34 6.76
CA GLN A 253 6.96 -1.82 6.11
C GLN A 253 5.72 -2.64 6.42
N ALA A 254 5.80 -3.97 6.36
CA ALA A 254 4.63 -4.84 6.54
C ALA A 254 3.88 -4.55 7.86
N PRO A 255 4.50 -4.57 9.05
CA PRO A 255 3.79 -4.32 10.30
C PRO A 255 3.37 -2.86 10.48
N VAL A 256 4.12 -1.86 10.01
CA VAL A 256 3.70 -0.46 10.14
C VAL A 256 2.52 -0.14 9.23
N ILE A 257 2.48 -0.67 8.01
CA ILE A 257 1.34 -0.50 7.10
C ILE A 257 0.12 -1.25 7.64
N ALA A 258 0.30 -2.45 8.20
CA ALA A 258 -0.78 -3.17 8.88
C ALA A 258 -1.39 -2.34 10.02
N ALA A 259 -0.55 -1.73 10.86
CA ALA A 259 -0.99 -0.83 11.92
C ALA A 259 -1.71 0.41 11.36
N ALA A 260 -1.18 1.01 10.29
CA ALA A 260 -1.70 2.25 9.70
C ALA A 260 -3.09 2.06 9.07
N PHE A 261 -3.28 1.02 8.26
CA PHE A 261 -4.57 0.77 7.61
C PHE A 261 -5.63 0.29 8.62
N GLY A 262 -5.24 -0.59 9.56
CA GLY A 262 -6.13 -0.98 10.64
C GLY A 262 -6.54 0.21 11.51
N PHE A 263 -5.59 1.08 11.88
CA PHE A 263 -5.87 2.33 12.56
C PHE A 263 -6.87 3.19 11.79
N GLN A 264 -6.69 3.38 10.49
CA GLN A 264 -7.55 4.25 9.68
C GLN A 264 -8.99 3.76 9.66
N VAL A 265 -9.22 2.45 9.55
CA VAL A 265 -10.56 1.86 9.64
C VAL A 265 -11.14 2.03 11.04
N LEU A 266 -10.39 1.63 12.08
CA LEU A 266 -10.87 1.64 13.46
C LEU A 266 -11.16 3.04 13.99
N ILE A 267 -10.33 4.03 13.67
CA ILE A 267 -10.57 5.42 14.10
C ILE A 267 -11.81 6.01 13.42
N THR A 268 -12.05 5.67 12.15
CA THR A 268 -13.27 6.05 11.45
C THR A 268 -14.51 5.45 12.12
N LEU A 269 -14.45 4.16 12.45
CA LEU A 269 -15.51 3.48 13.17
C LEU A 269 -15.72 4.05 14.56
N TYR A 270 -14.67 4.41 15.28
CA TYR A 270 -14.73 5.07 16.59
C TYR A 270 -15.44 6.41 16.51
N LEU A 271 -15.05 7.27 15.55
CA LEU A 271 -15.69 8.57 15.35
C LEU A 271 -17.19 8.43 15.07
N GLN A 272 -17.59 7.44 14.25
CA GLN A 272 -18.99 7.28 13.87
C GLN A 272 -19.83 6.53 14.91
N ARG A 273 -19.30 5.46 15.51
CA ARG A 273 -20.09 4.58 16.40
C ARG A 273 -20.01 4.93 17.88
N VAL A 274 -18.89 5.53 18.30
CA VAL A 274 -18.67 5.90 19.71
C VAL A 274 -18.95 7.38 19.92
N LEU A 275 -18.38 8.26 19.06
CA LEU A 275 -18.59 9.70 19.16
C LEU A 275 -19.86 10.19 18.44
N GLY A 276 -20.55 9.33 17.69
CA GLY A 276 -21.81 9.67 17.02
C GLY A 276 -21.66 10.62 15.81
N TYR A 277 -20.46 10.75 15.25
CA TYR A 277 -20.23 11.62 14.11
C TYR A 277 -20.91 11.08 12.85
N GLY A 278 -21.55 11.98 12.09
CA GLY A 278 -21.99 11.63 10.73
C GLY A 278 -20.80 11.35 9.82
N PRO A 279 -21.02 10.67 8.67
CA PRO A 279 -19.95 10.30 7.75
C PRO A 279 -19.09 11.49 7.30
N ALA A 280 -19.69 12.63 6.96
CA ALA A 280 -18.95 13.83 6.58
C ALA A 280 -18.08 14.38 7.72
N ALA A 281 -18.60 14.44 8.94
CA ALA A 281 -17.84 14.90 10.10
C ALA A 281 -16.70 13.95 10.46
N ALA A 282 -16.89 12.63 10.30
CA ALA A 282 -15.84 11.65 10.50
C ALA A 282 -14.73 11.79 9.44
N GLY A 283 -15.09 11.98 8.17
CA GLY A 283 -14.14 12.24 7.10
C GLY A 283 -13.33 13.52 7.34
N LEU A 284 -13.99 14.62 7.70
CA LEU A 284 -13.32 15.88 8.05
C LEU A 284 -12.44 15.73 9.29
N GLY A 285 -12.86 14.94 10.28
CA GLY A 285 -12.06 14.62 11.46
C GLY A 285 -10.73 13.93 11.16
N LEU A 286 -10.58 13.30 9.99
CA LEU A 286 -9.32 12.67 9.57
C LEU A 286 -8.42 13.58 8.74
N VAL A 287 -8.94 14.71 8.23
CA VAL A 287 -8.18 15.67 7.42
C VAL A 287 -6.90 16.17 8.13
N PRO A 288 -6.89 16.48 9.44
CA PRO A 288 -5.67 16.90 10.11
C PRO A 288 -4.51 15.91 9.95
N THR A 289 -4.80 14.61 10.02
CA THR A 289 -3.78 13.56 9.79
C THR A 289 -3.20 13.65 8.37
N ALA A 290 -4.05 13.76 7.36
CA ALA A 290 -3.63 13.83 5.97
C ALA A 290 -2.82 15.10 5.66
N VAL A 291 -3.24 16.24 6.21
CA VAL A 291 -2.53 17.53 6.09
C VAL A 291 -1.14 17.44 6.72
N VAL A 292 -1.04 16.86 7.91
CA VAL A 292 0.27 16.72 8.61
C VAL A 292 1.16 15.72 7.87
N ILE A 293 0.64 14.59 7.37
CA ILE A 293 1.41 13.67 6.51
C ILE A 293 1.98 14.43 5.32
N GLY A 294 1.15 15.19 4.60
CA GLY A 294 1.58 15.96 3.43
C GLY A 294 2.63 17.02 3.76
N ALA A 295 2.38 17.83 4.78
CA ALA A 295 3.28 18.91 5.21
C ALA A 295 4.65 18.37 5.64
N VAL A 296 4.67 17.30 6.43
CA VAL A 296 5.91 16.67 6.91
C VAL A 296 6.64 15.95 5.77
N SER A 297 5.93 15.20 4.91
CA SER A 297 6.54 14.50 3.78
C SER A 297 7.19 15.45 2.78
N LEU A 298 6.47 16.52 2.40
CA LEU A 298 6.94 17.45 1.36
C LEU A 298 7.91 18.51 1.90
N GLY A 299 7.69 18.99 3.14
CA GLY A 299 8.43 20.11 3.68
C GLY A 299 9.63 19.72 4.55
N LEU A 300 9.50 18.69 5.35
CA LEU A 300 10.41 18.39 6.43
C LEU A 300 11.23 17.12 6.22
N SER A 301 10.62 16.05 5.68
CA SER A 301 11.25 14.72 5.59
C SER A 301 12.56 14.75 4.79
N ALA A 302 12.57 15.36 3.61
CA ALA A 302 13.77 15.45 2.77
C ALA A 302 14.91 16.27 3.43
N ARG A 303 14.58 17.38 4.12
CA ARG A 303 15.56 18.20 4.83
C ARG A 303 16.18 17.46 6.02
N LEU A 304 15.32 16.83 6.83
CA LEU A 304 15.78 16.03 7.95
C LEU A 304 16.57 14.81 7.48
N GLY A 305 16.18 14.20 6.33
CA GLY A 305 16.89 13.11 5.67
C GLY A 305 18.32 13.46 5.32
N ALA A 306 18.51 14.64 4.74
CA ALA A 306 19.83 15.14 4.40
C ALA A 306 20.72 15.42 5.64
N TRP A 307 20.11 15.88 6.76
CA TRP A 307 20.89 16.23 7.97
C TRP A 307 21.17 15.04 8.88
N PHE A 308 20.16 14.19 9.11
CA PHE A 308 20.24 13.12 10.11
C PHE A 308 20.36 11.71 9.51
N GLY A 309 20.11 11.58 8.21
CA GLY A 309 20.07 10.31 7.48
C GLY A 309 18.71 9.62 7.58
N GLU A 310 18.31 8.96 6.49
CA GLU A 310 16.99 8.34 6.31
C GLU A 310 16.61 7.34 7.40
N ARG A 311 17.59 6.55 7.89
CA ARG A 311 17.34 5.57 8.95
C ARG A 311 16.92 6.21 10.27
N ARG A 312 17.53 7.33 10.69
CA ARG A 312 17.17 8.01 11.96
C ARG A 312 15.78 8.62 11.86
N ILE A 313 15.44 9.16 10.71
CA ILE A 313 14.12 9.76 10.45
C ILE A 313 13.04 8.69 10.44
N LEU A 314 13.30 7.55 9.81
CA LEU A 314 12.42 6.39 9.87
C LEU A 314 12.14 5.96 11.32
N LEU A 315 13.19 5.82 12.14
CA LEU A 315 13.04 5.44 13.55
C LEU A 315 12.24 6.49 14.35
N ALA A 316 12.47 7.78 14.13
CA ALA A 316 11.70 8.84 14.75
C ALA A 316 10.22 8.82 14.31
N GLY A 317 9.96 8.63 13.01
CA GLY A 317 8.60 8.51 12.48
C GLY A 317 7.85 7.31 13.04
N LEU A 318 8.51 6.15 13.10
CA LEU A 318 7.93 4.93 13.70
C LEU A 318 7.63 5.11 15.19
N ALA A 319 8.52 5.77 15.94
CA ALA A 319 8.30 6.07 17.36
C ALA A 319 7.07 6.97 17.55
N LEU A 320 6.87 7.98 16.71
CA LEU A 320 5.67 8.83 16.76
C LEU A 320 4.40 8.04 16.46
N ILE A 321 4.41 7.11 15.50
CA ILE A 321 3.28 6.22 15.21
C ILE A 321 2.96 5.34 16.42
N VAL A 322 3.99 4.76 17.06
CA VAL A 322 3.82 3.93 18.26
C VAL A 322 3.18 4.73 19.38
N VAL A 323 3.67 5.94 19.66
CA VAL A 323 3.12 6.83 20.68
C VAL A 323 1.67 7.20 20.37
N ALA A 324 1.36 7.54 19.12
CA ALA A 324 0.00 7.85 18.68
C ALA A 324 -0.98 6.70 18.94
N LEU A 325 -0.62 5.48 18.55
CA LEU A 325 -1.44 4.28 18.75
C LEU A 325 -1.53 3.90 20.23
N ALA A 326 -0.48 4.09 21.02
CA ALA A 326 -0.48 3.89 22.45
C ALA A 326 -1.41 4.89 23.18
N LEU A 327 -1.48 6.14 22.74
CA LEU A 327 -2.44 7.12 23.24
C LEU A 327 -3.88 6.69 22.91
N LEU A 328 -4.14 6.24 21.70
CA LEU A 328 -5.47 5.77 21.30
C LEU A 328 -5.89 4.49 22.03
N SER A 329 -4.95 3.65 22.43
CA SER A 329 -5.25 2.47 23.26
C SER A 329 -5.75 2.80 24.67
N ARG A 330 -5.61 4.07 25.08
CA ARG A 330 -6.04 4.60 26.38
C ARG A 330 -7.23 5.57 26.30
N LEU A 331 -7.92 5.61 25.15
CA LEU A 331 -9.09 6.50 24.98
C LEU A 331 -10.11 6.27 26.09
N PRO A 332 -10.57 7.31 26.80
CA PRO A 332 -11.62 7.17 27.80
C PRO A 332 -12.97 6.91 27.11
N THR A 333 -13.86 6.19 27.80
CA THR A 333 -15.27 6.07 27.40
C THR A 333 -15.89 7.47 27.50
N GLY A 334 -16.31 8.04 26.35
CA GLY A 334 -16.87 9.41 26.32
C GLY A 334 -15.84 10.52 26.12
N GLY A 335 -14.59 10.20 25.73
CA GLY A 335 -13.56 11.19 25.42
C GLY A 335 -13.92 12.07 24.22
N GLY A 336 -13.68 13.39 24.34
CA GLY A 336 -13.90 14.32 23.22
C GLY A 336 -12.82 14.22 22.12
N TYR A 337 -13.20 14.54 20.89
CA TYR A 337 -12.32 14.53 19.74
C TYR A 337 -11.05 15.38 19.94
N ALA A 338 -11.22 16.65 20.35
CA ALA A 338 -10.12 17.61 20.44
C ALA A 338 -9.06 17.23 21.48
N ALA A 339 -9.51 16.70 22.63
CA ALA A 339 -8.60 16.39 23.74
C ALA A 339 -7.92 15.02 23.61
N HIS A 340 -8.58 14.03 23.00
CA HIS A 340 -8.11 12.63 23.06
C HIS A 340 -7.77 12.05 21.69
N VAL A 341 -8.49 12.44 20.63
CA VAL A 341 -8.29 11.89 19.28
C VAL A 341 -7.32 12.75 18.49
N LEU A 342 -7.55 14.06 18.41
CA LEU A 342 -6.77 14.98 17.57
C LEU A 342 -5.25 14.94 17.86
N PRO A 343 -4.77 14.97 19.12
CA PRO A 343 -3.33 14.89 19.38
C PRO A 343 -2.69 13.61 18.82
N ALA A 344 -3.38 12.47 18.97
CA ALA A 344 -2.90 11.20 18.40
C ALA A 344 -2.91 11.21 16.88
N LEU A 345 -3.92 11.83 16.23
CA LEU A 345 -3.97 12.00 14.78
C LEU A 345 -2.81 12.84 14.26
N LEU A 346 -2.46 13.93 14.94
CA LEU A 346 -1.32 14.78 14.56
C LEU A 346 0.02 14.05 14.70
N LEU A 347 0.22 13.32 15.80
CA LEU A 347 1.41 12.49 16.01
C LEU A 347 1.50 11.38 14.96
N PHE A 348 0.39 10.71 14.66
CA PHE A 348 0.33 9.67 13.63
C PHE A 348 0.65 10.27 12.24
N GLY A 349 0.10 11.44 11.93
CA GLY A 349 0.37 12.16 10.71
C GLY A 349 1.84 12.56 10.57
N ALA A 350 2.44 13.11 11.62
CA ALA A 350 3.87 13.45 11.64
C ALA A 350 4.75 12.21 11.48
N GLY A 351 4.43 11.14 12.21
CA GLY A 351 5.11 9.87 12.09
C GLY A 351 5.01 9.26 10.68
N GLY A 352 3.82 9.24 10.09
CA GLY A 352 3.59 8.76 8.72
C GLY A 352 4.35 9.59 7.67
N GLY A 353 4.34 10.92 7.84
CA GLY A 353 5.06 11.85 6.95
C GLY A 353 6.58 11.68 6.95
N LEU A 354 7.16 11.23 8.06
CA LEU A 354 8.58 10.86 8.15
C LEU A 354 8.83 9.43 7.66
N THR A 355 7.95 8.50 8.01
CA THR A 355 8.14 7.06 7.78
C THR A 355 8.05 6.68 6.30
N LEU A 356 7.00 7.15 5.59
CA LEU A 356 6.73 6.70 4.22
C LEU A 356 7.84 7.04 3.23
N PRO A 357 8.35 8.30 3.15
CA PRO A 357 9.46 8.64 2.25
C PRO A 357 10.75 7.91 2.61
N ALA A 358 11.07 7.83 3.92
CA ALA A 358 12.28 7.17 4.39
C ALA A 358 12.28 5.66 4.08
N LEU A 359 11.13 4.96 4.25
CA LEU A 359 10.98 3.57 3.85
C LEU A 359 11.17 3.37 2.35
N ALA A 360 10.56 4.25 1.52
CA ALA A 360 10.70 4.18 0.08
C ALA A 360 12.16 4.37 -0.36
N THR A 361 12.85 5.36 0.20
CA THR A 361 14.27 5.61 -0.10
C THR A 361 15.16 4.44 0.31
N LEU A 362 14.98 3.93 1.54
CA LEU A 362 15.77 2.80 2.04
C LEU A 362 15.44 1.50 1.31
N GLY A 363 14.17 1.29 0.95
CA GLY A 363 13.72 0.12 0.21
C GLY A 363 14.25 0.04 -1.22
N MET A 364 14.57 1.20 -1.82
CA MET A 364 15.19 1.26 -3.15
C MET A 364 16.73 1.30 -3.09
N SER A 365 17.33 1.43 -1.90
CA SER A 365 18.78 1.54 -1.74
C SER A 365 19.48 0.21 -2.04
N GLY A 366 20.54 0.27 -2.82
CA GLY A 366 21.35 -0.90 -3.20
C GLY A 366 20.78 -1.76 -4.33
N SER A 367 19.60 -1.41 -4.89
CA SER A 367 19.07 -2.08 -6.08
C SER A 367 19.75 -1.54 -7.36
N THR A 368 20.00 -2.43 -8.31
CA THR A 368 20.49 -2.01 -9.63
C THR A 368 19.37 -1.35 -10.44
N PRO A 369 19.68 -0.50 -11.44
CA PRO A 369 18.65 0.08 -12.31
C PRO A 369 17.78 -0.98 -13.02
N SER A 370 18.33 -2.16 -13.31
CA SER A 370 17.58 -3.29 -13.89
C SER A 370 16.59 -3.93 -12.91
N ASP A 371 16.85 -3.90 -11.60
CA ASP A 371 16.00 -4.50 -10.56
C ASP A 371 14.98 -3.50 -9.98
N ALA A 372 15.11 -2.21 -10.30
CA ALA A 372 14.28 -1.15 -9.71
C ALA A 372 12.77 -1.39 -9.88
N GLY A 373 12.34 -1.93 -11.02
CA GLY A 373 10.93 -2.28 -11.28
C GLY A 373 10.42 -3.38 -10.34
N VAL A 374 11.21 -4.44 -10.16
CA VAL A 374 10.85 -5.58 -9.30
C VAL A 374 10.84 -5.15 -7.83
N VAL A 375 11.85 -4.37 -7.41
CA VAL A 375 11.94 -3.85 -6.03
C VAL A 375 10.78 -2.93 -5.70
N SER A 376 10.41 -2.03 -6.62
CA SER A 376 9.23 -1.17 -6.49
C SER A 376 7.93 -1.99 -6.43
N GLY A 377 7.83 -3.01 -7.28
CA GLY A 377 6.70 -3.94 -7.27
C GLY A 377 6.58 -4.68 -5.93
N LEU A 378 7.68 -5.22 -5.41
CA LEU A 378 7.72 -5.87 -4.10
C LEU A 378 7.30 -4.90 -2.99
N PHE A 379 7.81 -3.67 -3.00
CA PHE A 379 7.48 -2.65 -2.02
C PHE A 379 5.97 -2.35 -2.00
N ASN A 380 5.37 -2.16 -3.18
CA ASN A 380 3.92 -1.96 -3.30
C ASN A 380 3.12 -3.21 -2.90
N THR A 381 3.56 -4.41 -3.29
CA THR A 381 2.91 -5.67 -2.88
C THR A 381 2.93 -5.82 -1.35
N THR A 382 4.08 -5.60 -0.72
CA THR A 382 4.23 -5.62 0.75
C THR A 382 3.28 -4.62 1.41
N GLN A 383 3.11 -3.44 0.82
CA GLN A 383 2.18 -2.42 1.30
C GLN A 383 0.73 -2.93 1.25
N GLN A 384 0.27 -3.46 0.13
CA GLN A 384 -1.11 -3.92 -0.01
C GLN A 384 -1.41 -5.15 0.86
N VAL A 385 -0.48 -6.10 0.93
CA VAL A 385 -0.59 -7.28 1.79
C VAL A 385 -0.61 -6.88 3.25
N GLY A 386 0.32 -6.00 3.67
CA GLY A 386 0.34 -5.45 5.02
C GLY A 386 -0.97 -4.76 5.38
N ALA A 387 -1.50 -3.92 4.47
CA ALA A 387 -2.79 -3.25 4.66
C ALA A 387 -3.94 -4.25 4.85
N ALA A 388 -4.05 -5.25 3.97
CA ALA A 388 -5.11 -6.27 4.05
C ALA A 388 -5.05 -7.07 5.36
N LEU A 389 -3.85 -7.57 5.72
CA LEU A 389 -3.65 -8.30 6.97
C LEU A 389 -3.93 -7.42 8.21
N GLY A 390 -3.49 -6.17 8.18
CA GLY A 390 -3.73 -5.23 9.27
C GLY A 390 -5.20 -4.94 9.49
N VAL A 391 -5.94 -4.68 8.42
CA VAL A 391 -7.39 -4.49 8.48
C VAL A 391 -8.06 -5.76 9.02
N ALA A 392 -7.74 -6.95 8.47
CA ALA A 392 -8.34 -8.20 8.89
C ALA A 392 -8.09 -8.49 10.39
N VAL A 393 -6.84 -8.45 10.83
CA VAL A 393 -6.45 -8.76 12.21
C VAL A 393 -7.06 -7.76 13.20
N LEU A 394 -6.86 -6.45 12.95
CA LEU A 394 -7.25 -5.44 13.92
C LEU A 394 -8.77 -5.28 14.04
N THR A 395 -9.51 -5.42 12.92
CA THR A 395 -10.99 -5.37 12.97
C THR A 395 -11.58 -6.63 13.62
N THR A 396 -11.03 -7.82 13.34
CA THR A 396 -11.47 -9.09 13.95
C THR A 396 -11.24 -9.07 15.46
N VAL A 397 -10.04 -8.64 15.91
CA VAL A 397 -9.74 -8.52 17.35
C VAL A 397 -10.65 -7.49 18.02
N ALA A 398 -10.91 -6.34 17.37
CA ALA A 398 -11.83 -5.33 17.88
C ALA A 398 -13.25 -5.90 18.02
N ALA A 399 -13.76 -6.60 17.01
CA ALA A 399 -15.08 -7.22 17.02
C ALA A 399 -15.20 -8.28 18.12
N ALA A 400 -14.25 -9.21 18.19
CA ALA A 400 -14.25 -10.28 19.19
C ALA A 400 -14.20 -9.74 20.63
N ARG A 401 -13.39 -8.69 20.89
CA ARG A 401 -13.34 -8.04 22.20
C ARG A 401 -14.64 -7.33 22.52
N THR A 402 -15.22 -6.62 21.57
CA THR A 402 -16.51 -5.94 21.70
C THR A 402 -17.60 -6.94 22.08
N SER A 403 -17.74 -8.04 21.35
CA SER A 403 -18.74 -9.08 21.63
C SER A 403 -18.60 -9.67 23.04
N ARG A 404 -17.36 -9.95 23.47
CA ARG A 404 -17.08 -10.43 24.84
C ARG A 404 -17.50 -9.42 25.92
N LEU A 405 -17.23 -8.13 25.70
CA LEU A 405 -17.60 -7.10 26.65
C LEU A 405 -19.12 -6.88 26.71
N GLN A 406 -19.82 -6.98 25.58
CA GLN A 406 -21.28 -6.97 25.53
C GLN A 406 -21.88 -8.17 26.27
N ALA A 407 -21.33 -9.36 26.06
CA ALA A 407 -21.75 -10.57 26.78
C ALA A 407 -21.52 -10.46 28.31
N ALA A 408 -20.52 -9.66 28.72
CA ALA A 408 -20.26 -9.34 30.13
C ALA A 408 -21.16 -8.22 30.69
N GLY A 409 -22.14 -7.73 29.91
CA GLY A 409 -23.13 -6.78 30.36
C GLY A 409 -22.73 -5.29 30.23
N LEU A 410 -21.63 -4.96 29.54
CA LEU A 410 -21.28 -3.58 29.26
C LEU A 410 -22.22 -2.99 28.20
N ASP A 411 -22.49 -1.69 28.31
CA ASP A 411 -23.24 -0.96 27.30
C ASP A 411 -22.49 -0.93 25.95
N SER A 412 -23.22 -0.74 24.87
CA SER A 412 -22.67 -0.84 23.51
C SER A 412 -21.50 0.11 23.26
N ALA A 413 -21.54 1.36 23.77
CA ALA A 413 -20.49 2.34 23.56
C ALA A 413 -19.21 1.98 24.33
N ALA A 414 -19.32 1.51 25.57
CA ALA A 414 -18.19 1.04 26.37
C ALA A 414 -17.57 -0.23 25.78
N ALA A 415 -18.39 -1.17 25.34
CA ALA A 415 -17.93 -2.40 24.70
C ALA A 415 -17.16 -2.12 23.39
N LEU A 416 -17.70 -1.24 22.52
CA LEU A 416 -17.02 -0.80 21.29
C LEU A 416 -15.69 -0.10 21.61
N SER A 417 -15.71 0.84 22.55
CA SER A 417 -14.49 1.54 22.99
C SER A 417 -13.43 0.55 23.49
N GLY A 418 -13.83 -0.44 24.28
CA GLY A 418 -12.94 -1.50 24.78
C GLY A 418 -12.34 -2.37 23.66
N GLY A 419 -13.12 -2.67 22.62
CA GLY A 419 -12.66 -3.36 21.42
C GLY A 419 -11.64 -2.55 20.64
N TYR A 420 -11.93 -1.29 20.36
CA TYR A 420 -11.02 -0.39 19.63
C TYR A 420 -9.72 -0.12 20.39
N ARG A 421 -9.79 0.08 21.72
CA ARG A 421 -8.60 0.27 22.58
C ARG A 421 -7.65 -0.92 22.49
N LEU A 422 -8.15 -2.15 22.54
CA LEU A 422 -7.32 -3.35 22.37
C LEU A 422 -6.68 -3.38 21.00
N ALA A 423 -7.43 -3.12 19.95
CA ALA A 423 -6.92 -3.13 18.59
C ALA A 423 -5.86 -2.03 18.35
N PHE A 424 -6.04 -0.81 18.89
CA PHE A 424 -5.00 0.24 18.85
C PHE A 424 -3.75 -0.18 19.64
N GLY A 425 -3.90 -0.88 20.77
CA GLY A 425 -2.78 -1.45 21.52
C GLY A 425 -1.98 -2.47 20.70
N ILE A 426 -2.66 -3.37 19.98
CA ILE A 426 -2.01 -4.31 19.05
C ILE A 426 -1.36 -3.54 17.90
N GLY A 427 -2.02 -2.50 17.36
CA GLY A 427 -1.41 -1.61 16.36
C GLY A 427 -0.11 -0.96 16.87
N ALA A 428 -0.07 -0.53 18.14
CA ALA A 428 1.15 0.00 18.76
C ALA A 428 2.26 -1.07 18.85
N ILE A 429 1.91 -2.32 19.16
CA ILE A 429 2.86 -3.46 19.15
C ILE A 429 3.39 -3.72 17.73
N LEU A 430 2.55 -3.68 16.72
CA LEU A 430 2.98 -3.80 15.32
C LEU A 430 3.91 -2.64 14.92
N GLY A 431 3.59 -1.42 15.33
CA GLY A 431 4.46 -0.26 15.13
C GLY A 431 5.81 -0.41 15.83
N LEU A 432 5.81 -0.94 17.07
CA LEU A 432 7.03 -1.25 17.82
C LEU A 432 7.85 -2.37 17.15
N ALA A 433 7.20 -3.40 16.62
CA ALA A 433 7.86 -4.43 15.85
C ALA A 433 8.53 -3.85 14.60
N ALA A 434 7.84 -2.95 13.87
CA ALA A 434 8.43 -2.22 12.74
C ALA A 434 9.66 -1.40 13.17
N LEU A 435 9.57 -0.71 14.31
CA LEU A 435 10.68 0.10 14.87
C LEU A 435 11.89 -0.79 15.20
N VAL A 436 11.69 -1.92 15.86
CA VAL A 436 12.75 -2.88 16.21
C VAL A 436 13.36 -3.48 14.95
N LEU A 437 12.56 -3.90 13.98
CA LEU A 437 13.03 -4.43 12.69
C LEU A 437 13.86 -3.37 11.93
N ALA A 438 13.36 -2.14 11.84
CA ALA A 438 14.09 -1.05 11.21
C ALA A 438 15.41 -0.75 11.95
N ALA A 439 15.42 -0.82 13.29
CA ALA A 439 16.60 -0.56 14.10
C ALA A 439 17.67 -1.66 13.99
N THR A 440 17.26 -2.92 13.77
CA THR A 440 18.18 -4.07 13.76
C THR A 440 18.63 -4.45 12.35
N VAL A 441 17.73 -4.42 11.36
CA VAL A 441 17.98 -4.97 10.02
C VAL A 441 18.53 -3.92 9.06
N LEU A 442 18.05 -2.66 9.15
CA LEU A 442 18.49 -1.62 8.22
C LEU A 442 19.93 -1.18 8.50
N PRO A 443 20.77 -1.03 7.46
CA PRO A 443 22.16 -0.63 7.60
C PRO A 443 22.28 0.76 8.25
N ARG A 444 23.32 0.94 9.08
CA ARG A 444 23.58 2.20 9.80
C ARG A 444 24.10 3.34 8.92
N ARG A 445 24.67 3.01 7.76
CA ARG A 445 25.07 3.96 6.69
C ARG A 445 24.43 3.50 5.39
N ALA A 446 23.93 4.44 4.58
CA ALA A 446 23.72 4.15 3.17
C ALA A 446 25.10 3.77 2.60
N SER A 447 25.24 2.55 2.08
CA SER A 447 26.39 2.21 1.27
C SER A 447 26.34 3.13 0.06
N THR A 448 27.27 4.10 -0.03
CA THR A 448 27.64 4.66 -1.32
C THR A 448 27.92 3.46 -2.22
N PRO A 449 27.40 3.43 -3.46
CA PRO A 449 27.84 2.42 -4.41
C PRO A 449 29.38 2.45 -4.41
N ASP A 450 30.01 1.29 -4.19
CA ASP A 450 31.44 1.16 -4.37
C ASP A 450 31.77 1.72 -5.75
N GLU A 451 32.46 2.83 -5.77
CA GLU A 451 33.17 3.28 -6.97
C GLU A 451 34.00 2.08 -7.41
N PRO A 452 33.89 1.61 -8.67
CA PRO A 452 34.71 0.49 -9.10
C PRO A 452 36.16 0.87 -8.86
N ALA A 453 36.78 0.18 -7.90
CA ALA A 453 38.20 0.29 -7.62
C ALA A 453 38.95 -0.06 -8.91
N GLY A 454 39.60 0.93 -9.49
CA GLY A 454 40.58 0.64 -10.52
C GLY A 454 40.49 1.40 -11.84
N HIS A 455 40.47 2.71 -11.80
CA HIS A 455 41.34 3.42 -12.72
C HIS A 455 42.58 3.89 -11.87
N GLN A 456 43.61 3.04 -11.85
CA GLN A 456 44.93 3.47 -11.51
C GLN A 456 45.24 4.65 -12.42
N GLN A 457 45.31 5.83 -11.85
CA GLN A 457 45.90 6.98 -12.51
C GLN A 457 47.33 6.57 -12.86
N GLU A 458 47.59 6.40 -14.17
CA GLU A 458 48.94 6.39 -14.67
C GLU A 458 49.69 7.65 -14.14
N PRO A 459 50.92 7.49 -13.66
CA PRO A 459 51.66 8.63 -13.15
C PRO A 459 51.90 9.66 -14.28
N PRO A 460 51.75 10.97 -14.02
CA PRO A 460 52.01 12.01 -15.02
C PRO A 460 53.51 12.09 -15.31
N GLY A 461 53.97 11.48 -16.40
CA GLY A 461 55.41 11.56 -16.72
C GLY A 461 55.94 10.72 -17.88
N ALA A 462 55.15 10.33 -18.87
CA ALA A 462 55.75 9.87 -20.13
C ALA A 462 55.61 10.94 -21.22
N ARG A 463 56.62 11.76 -21.35
CA ARG A 463 56.78 12.70 -22.46
C ARG A 463 56.75 11.91 -23.77
N GLN A 464 55.74 12.16 -24.59
CA GLN A 464 55.72 11.75 -25.98
C GLN A 464 56.81 12.52 -26.72
N VAL A 465 57.81 11.81 -27.22
CA VAL A 465 58.81 12.32 -28.15
C VAL A 465 58.10 12.53 -29.50
N PRO A 466 58.21 13.72 -30.12
CA PRO A 466 57.55 13.93 -31.41
C PRO A 466 58.27 13.12 -32.49
N GLU A 467 57.54 12.31 -33.22
CA GLU A 467 57.99 11.55 -34.36
C GLU A 467 58.27 12.51 -35.53
N ILE A 468 59.57 12.61 -35.92
CA ILE A 468 60.07 13.44 -37.03
C ILE A 468 59.59 12.82 -38.36
N SER A 469 58.69 13.49 -39.03
CA SER A 469 58.21 13.19 -40.37
C SER A 469 59.34 13.25 -41.39
N ARG A 470 59.64 12.11 -42.05
CA ARG A 470 60.51 12.07 -43.26
C ARG A 470 59.75 12.55 -44.49
N PRO A 471 60.37 13.36 -45.34
CA PRO A 471 59.77 13.84 -46.58
C PRO A 471 59.68 12.75 -47.65
N PRO A 472 58.75 12.82 -48.61
CA PRO A 472 58.54 11.78 -49.65
C PRO A 472 59.62 11.89 -50.74
N ARG A 473 60.18 10.78 -51.16
CA ARG A 473 61.01 10.68 -52.36
C ARG A 473 60.08 10.62 -53.61
N ARG A 474 60.38 11.52 -54.57
CA ARG A 474 59.90 11.48 -55.95
C ARG A 474 60.89 10.81 -56.82
N PRO A 475 60.51 10.55 -58.09
CA PRO A 475 59.80 9.42 -58.71
C PRO A 475 60.74 8.36 -59.11
#